data_bf0516a45f5414f220f95390d37b3c6b
#
_entry.id   bf0516a45f5414f220f95390d37b3c6b
#
_cell.length_a   1.000
_cell.length_b   1.000
_cell.length_c   1.000
_cell.angle_alpha   90.00
_cell.angle_beta   90.00
_cell.angle_gamma   90.00
#
_symmetry.space_group_name_H-M   'P 1'
#
loop_
_entity.id
_entity.type
_entity.pdbx_description
1 polymer ?
#
loop_
_entity_poly.entity_id
_entity_poly.type
_entity_poly.pdbx_seq_one_letter_code
_entity_poly.pdbx_strand_id
1 'polypeptide(L)'
;MKVLAIILIVIVVLAILYFLMIMPRMIHKPDTAPFTEWLYAHRGLHDNATEAPENSMAAFRKAADAGFGIELDIQLTKDKIPVVFHDFTLKRVCGGEGKISDYTYEELQQFHLCDSVEKIPKFEDVLKMVD
;
A
#
# COMPACT_ATOMS: atom_id res chain seq x y z
N MET A 1 14.86 12.22 -48.32
CA MET A 1 13.61 11.45 -48.29
C MET A 1 13.77 10.07 -47.65
N LYS A 2 14.68 9.20 -48.10
CA LYS A 2 14.83 7.82 -47.50
C LYS A 2 15.17 7.80 -46.02
N VAL A 3 16.09 8.66 -45.54
CA VAL A 3 16.47 8.73 -44.10
C VAL A 3 15.29 9.13 -43.22
N LEU A 4 14.50 10.13 -43.63
CA LEU A 4 13.33 10.58 -42.88
C LEU A 4 12.27 9.47 -42.78
N ALA A 5 12.06 8.71 -43.89
CA ALA A 5 11.15 7.56 -43.87
C ALA A 5 11.60 6.45 -42.91
N ILE A 6 12.92 6.15 -42.85
CA ILE A 6 13.47 5.18 -41.91
C ILE A 6 13.28 5.63 -40.46
N ILE A 7 13.55 6.90 -40.15
CA ILE A 7 13.35 7.46 -38.81
C ILE A 7 11.87 7.33 -38.40
N LEU A 8 10.96 7.66 -39.30
CA LEU A 8 9.53 7.56 -39.00
C LEU A 8 9.09 6.12 -38.75
N ILE A 9 9.58 5.15 -39.53
CA ILE A 9 9.31 3.72 -39.32
C ILE A 9 9.83 3.28 -37.94
N VAL A 10 11.04 3.66 -37.59
CA VAL A 10 11.61 3.31 -36.26
C VAL A 10 10.78 3.88 -35.12
N ILE A 11 10.35 5.14 -35.22
CA ILE A 11 9.48 5.75 -34.22
C ILE A 11 8.16 5.01 -34.08
N VAL A 12 7.53 4.66 -35.21
CA VAL A 12 6.26 3.91 -35.19
C VAL A 12 6.44 2.51 -34.57
N VAL A 13 7.52 1.79 -34.91
CA VAL A 13 7.80 0.49 -34.33
C VAL A 13 8.03 0.60 -32.82
N LEU A 14 8.81 1.58 -32.36
CA LEU A 14 9.03 1.82 -30.94
C LEU A 14 7.74 2.16 -30.21
N ALA A 15 6.88 2.98 -30.80
CA ALA A 15 5.57 3.32 -30.24
C ALA A 15 4.67 2.10 -30.10
N ILE A 16 4.65 1.22 -31.12
CA ILE A 16 3.88 -0.03 -31.08
C ILE A 16 4.41 -0.94 -29.98
N LEU A 17 5.74 -1.14 -29.89
CA LEU A 17 6.36 -1.96 -28.87
C LEU A 17 6.05 -1.41 -27.47
N TYR A 18 6.18 -0.11 -27.27
CA TYR A 18 5.83 0.53 -26.01
C TYR A 18 4.35 0.31 -25.66
N PHE A 19 3.45 0.49 -26.61
CA PHE A 19 2.02 0.26 -26.40
C PHE A 19 1.72 -1.19 -26.03
N LEU A 20 2.36 -2.16 -26.70
CA LEU A 20 2.21 -3.60 -26.36
C LEU A 20 2.75 -3.92 -24.95
N MET A 21 3.81 -3.23 -24.50
CA MET A 21 4.38 -3.45 -23.17
C MET A 21 3.48 -2.93 -22.04
N ILE A 22 2.79 -1.79 -22.26
CA ILE A 22 1.90 -1.20 -21.25
C ILE A 22 0.44 -1.64 -21.36
N MET A 23 0.09 -2.35 -22.44
CA MET A 23 -1.27 -2.78 -22.69
C MET A 23 -1.72 -3.77 -21.60
N PRO A 24 -2.89 -3.55 -20.98
CA PRO A 24 -3.43 -4.51 -20.02
C PRO A 24 -3.65 -5.87 -20.69
N ARG A 25 -3.57 -6.93 -19.89
CA ARG A 25 -3.77 -8.30 -20.38
C ARG A 25 -5.16 -8.45 -21.02
N MET A 26 -5.21 -8.61 -22.34
CA MET A 26 -6.45 -8.70 -23.12
C MET A 26 -7.01 -10.12 -23.20
N ILE A 27 -6.12 -11.14 -23.06
CA ILE A 27 -6.45 -12.55 -23.19
C ILE A 27 -6.25 -13.23 -21.83
N HIS A 28 -7.14 -14.14 -21.46
CA HIS A 28 -7.15 -14.81 -20.15
C HIS A 28 -7.12 -13.80 -18.98
N LYS A 29 -8.00 -12.81 -19.05
CA LYS A 29 -8.16 -11.83 -17.94
C LYS A 29 -8.54 -12.61 -16.67
N PRO A 30 -7.91 -12.33 -15.53
CA PRO A 30 -8.38 -12.87 -14.26
C PRO A 30 -9.80 -12.36 -13.99
N ASP A 31 -10.59 -13.18 -13.32
CA ASP A 31 -11.89 -12.71 -12.80
C ASP A 31 -11.63 -11.67 -11.71
N THR A 32 -12.09 -10.45 -11.96
CA THR A 32 -11.96 -9.33 -11.02
C THR A 32 -13.25 -9.05 -10.27
N ALA A 33 -14.37 -9.74 -10.61
CA ALA A 33 -15.65 -9.52 -9.99
C ALA A 33 -15.59 -9.60 -8.45
N PRO A 34 -14.89 -10.58 -7.82
CA PRO A 34 -14.77 -10.65 -6.37
C PRO A 34 -14.16 -9.40 -5.72
N PHE A 35 -13.43 -8.60 -6.47
CA PHE A 35 -12.74 -7.39 -5.95
C PHE A 35 -13.45 -6.09 -6.35
N THR A 36 -14.29 -6.10 -7.38
CA THR A 36 -14.94 -4.89 -7.90
C THR A 36 -16.31 -4.60 -7.28
N GLU A 37 -16.87 -5.56 -6.54
CA GLU A 37 -18.16 -5.42 -5.85
C GLU A 37 -18.04 -4.72 -4.49
N TRP A 38 -16.83 -4.52 -3.99
CA TRP A 38 -16.57 -3.95 -2.67
C TRP A 38 -16.00 -2.54 -2.76
N LEU A 39 -16.33 -1.71 -1.80
CA LEU A 39 -15.63 -0.46 -1.54
C LEU A 39 -14.44 -0.77 -0.62
N TYR A 40 -13.30 -0.15 -0.87
CA TYR A 40 -12.08 -0.34 -0.09
C TYR A 40 -11.74 0.92 0.68
N ALA A 41 -11.51 0.78 1.96
CA ALA A 41 -11.01 1.83 2.82
C ALA A 41 -9.48 1.92 2.67
N HIS A 42 -9.00 2.99 2.02
CA HIS A 42 -7.58 3.28 1.83
C HIS A 42 -6.90 3.51 3.19
N ARG A 43 -5.95 2.64 3.56
CA ARG A 43 -5.30 2.58 4.89
C ARG A 43 -6.27 2.36 6.05
N GLY A 44 -7.39 1.68 5.81
CA GLY A 44 -8.49 1.54 6.75
C GLY A 44 -9.47 2.73 6.74
N LEU A 45 -10.57 2.62 7.49
CA LEU A 45 -11.53 3.71 7.65
C LEU A 45 -11.00 4.70 8.70
N HIS A 46 -9.97 5.44 8.32
CA HIS A 46 -9.12 6.25 9.19
C HIS A 46 -9.50 7.72 9.24
N ASP A 47 -9.09 8.36 10.33
CA ASP A 47 -8.99 9.80 10.50
C ASP A 47 -7.80 10.09 11.42
N ASN A 48 -6.76 10.74 10.90
CA ASN A 48 -5.51 11.00 11.62
C ASN A 48 -5.66 12.02 12.78
N ALA A 49 -6.80 12.68 12.90
CA ALA A 49 -7.14 13.54 14.02
C ALA A 49 -7.90 12.82 15.15
N THR A 50 -8.10 11.52 15.02
CA THR A 50 -8.86 10.68 15.97
C THR A 50 -8.02 9.52 16.51
N GLU A 51 -8.65 8.65 17.29
CA GLU A 51 -8.05 7.42 17.81
C GLU A 51 -7.88 6.30 16.75
N ALA A 52 -8.30 6.55 15.51
CA ALA A 52 -8.19 5.60 14.40
C ALA A 52 -7.35 6.17 13.24
N PRO A 53 -6.04 6.40 13.43
CA PRO A 53 -5.17 6.93 12.39
C PRO A 53 -4.94 5.91 11.25
N GLU A 54 -4.40 6.39 10.14
CA GLU A 54 -4.07 5.57 8.98
C GLU A 54 -3.22 4.35 9.35
N ASN A 55 -3.50 3.21 8.72
CA ASN A 55 -2.77 1.95 8.92
C ASN A 55 -2.74 1.45 10.39
N SER A 56 -3.74 1.82 11.19
CA SER A 56 -3.92 1.35 12.57
C SER A 56 -4.91 0.20 12.68
N MET A 57 -4.80 -0.60 13.74
CA MET A 57 -5.78 -1.66 14.05
C MET A 57 -7.18 -1.09 14.28
N ALA A 58 -7.29 0.10 14.87
CA ALA A 58 -8.59 0.78 15.06
C ALA A 58 -9.24 1.15 13.73
N ALA A 59 -8.47 1.70 12.77
CA ALA A 59 -8.97 2.03 11.44
C ALA A 59 -9.42 0.79 10.65
N PHE A 60 -8.70 -0.33 10.81
CA PHE A 60 -9.03 -1.59 10.15
C PHE A 60 -10.31 -2.21 10.73
N ARG A 61 -10.49 -2.21 12.06
CA ARG A 61 -11.74 -2.65 12.69
C ARG A 61 -12.93 -1.82 12.21
N LYS A 62 -12.79 -0.50 12.18
CA LYS A 62 -13.85 0.40 11.65
C LYS A 62 -14.20 0.09 10.21
N ALA A 63 -13.22 -0.23 9.35
CA ALA A 63 -13.47 -0.62 7.97
C ALA A 63 -14.21 -1.95 7.88
N ALA A 64 -13.78 -2.98 8.63
CA ALA A 64 -14.42 -4.29 8.68
C ALA A 64 -15.86 -4.20 9.20
N ASP A 65 -16.08 -3.48 10.31
CA ASP A 65 -17.41 -3.28 10.91
C ASP A 65 -18.38 -2.56 9.96
N ALA A 66 -17.85 -1.68 9.10
CA ALA A 66 -18.63 -0.98 8.07
C ALA A 66 -18.81 -1.79 6.77
N GLY A 67 -18.26 -3.01 6.69
CA GLY A 67 -18.36 -3.87 5.51
C GLY A 67 -17.49 -3.42 4.34
N PHE A 68 -16.43 -2.67 4.58
CA PHE A 68 -15.46 -2.28 3.56
C PHE A 68 -14.32 -3.28 3.47
N GLY A 69 -13.80 -3.50 2.26
CA GLY A 69 -12.46 -4.06 2.09
C GLY A 69 -11.39 -3.11 2.65
N ILE A 70 -10.23 -3.66 2.99
CA ILE A 70 -9.12 -2.89 3.54
C ILE A 70 -8.00 -2.85 2.49
N GLU A 71 -7.53 -1.66 2.18
CA GLU A 71 -6.26 -1.45 1.50
C GLU A 71 -5.22 -1.03 2.56
N LEU A 72 -4.01 -1.54 2.47
CA LEU A 72 -2.93 -1.28 3.42
C LEU A 72 -1.55 -1.42 2.78
N ASP A 73 -0.54 -0.83 3.42
CA ASP A 73 0.85 -0.82 2.97
C ASP A 73 1.72 -1.71 3.86
N ILE A 74 2.53 -2.60 3.26
CA ILE A 74 3.39 -3.51 4.02
C ILE A 74 4.86 -3.15 3.83
N GLN A 75 5.60 -3.09 4.93
CA GLN A 75 7.06 -2.96 4.96
C GLN A 75 7.70 -4.02 5.84
N LEU A 76 8.99 -4.26 5.66
CA LEU A 76 9.76 -5.18 6.50
C LEU A 76 10.61 -4.40 7.50
N THR A 77 10.54 -4.82 8.75
CA THR A 77 11.43 -4.35 9.81
C THR A 77 12.87 -4.86 9.60
N LYS A 78 13.81 -4.37 10.41
CA LYS A 78 15.21 -4.84 10.43
C LYS A 78 15.31 -6.35 10.66
N ASP A 79 14.48 -6.91 11.53
CA ASP A 79 14.36 -8.32 11.84
C ASP A 79 13.38 -9.09 10.94
N LYS A 80 12.99 -8.48 9.79
CA LYS A 80 12.18 -9.08 8.72
C LYS A 80 10.75 -9.44 9.11
N ILE A 81 10.20 -8.79 10.11
CA ILE A 81 8.79 -8.91 10.47
C ILE A 81 7.97 -7.98 9.55
N PRO A 82 6.93 -8.49 8.84
CA PRO A 82 6.02 -7.66 8.06
C PRO A 82 5.16 -6.79 9.00
N VAL A 83 5.20 -5.48 8.78
CA VAL A 83 4.40 -4.49 9.51
C VAL A 83 3.62 -3.63 8.55
N VAL A 84 2.56 -2.98 9.04
CA VAL A 84 1.73 -2.11 8.21
C VAL A 84 2.13 -0.66 8.42
N PHE A 85 2.67 -0.03 7.36
CA PHE A 85 3.13 1.35 7.38
C PHE A 85 3.38 1.86 5.96
N HIS A 86 2.91 3.08 5.63
CA HIS A 86 2.99 3.62 4.27
C HIS A 86 4.32 4.32 3.97
N ASP A 87 4.73 5.28 4.79
CA ASP A 87 5.80 6.21 4.45
C ASP A 87 7.19 5.56 4.46
N PHE A 88 8.11 6.09 3.67
CA PHE A 88 9.51 5.68 3.71
C PHE A 88 10.21 6.00 5.03
N THR A 89 9.68 6.96 5.81
CA THR A 89 10.26 7.40 7.09
C THR A 89 9.18 7.51 8.15
N LEU A 90 9.57 7.38 9.41
CA LEU A 90 8.66 7.49 10.57
C LEU A 90 8.16 8.91 10.83
N LYS A 91 8.73 9.93 10.18
CA LYS A 91 8.61 11.34 10.57
C LYS A 91 7.18 11.87 10.56
N ARG A 92 6.44 11.66 9.46
CA ARG A 92 5.09 12.27 9.30
C ARG A 92 4.08 11.67 10.25
N VAL A 93 4.06 10.36 10.37
CA VAL A 93 3.02 9.63 11.11
C VAL A 93 3.41 9.42 12.57
N CYS A 94 4.70 9.18 12.85
CA CYS A 94 5.16 8.83 14.19
C CYS A 94 6.02 9.92 14.85
N GLY A 95 6.35 11.00 14.16
CA GLY A 95 7.28 12.02 14.68
C GLY A 95 8.71 11.52 14.90
N GLY A 96 9.01 10.26 14.53
CA GLY A 96 10.32 9.63 14.71
C GLY A 96 11.27 9.87 13.53
N GLU A 97 12.53 9.57 13.74
CA GLU A 97 13.55 9.59 12.68
C GLU A 97 13.75 8.17 12.09
N GLY A 98 14.38 8.06 10.92
CA GLY A 98 14.72 6.80 10.28
C GLY A 98 13.57 6.15 9.52
N LYS A 99 13.79 4.89 9.12
CA LYS A 99 12.87 4.06 8.31
C LYS A 99 12.42 2.84 9.11
N ILE A 100 11.36 2.20 8.70
CA ILE A 100 10.89 0.92 9.27
C ILE A 100 12.02 -0.12 9.29
N SER A 101 12.80 -0.22 8.21
CA SER A 101 13.90 -1.18 8.08
C SER A 101 15.12 -0.92 8.99
N ASP A 102 15.19 0.23 9.65
CA ASP A 102 16.27 0.57 10.56
C ASP A 102 16.04 0.01 11.97
N TYR A 103 14.79 -0.38 12.29
CA TYR A 103 14.33 -0.85 13.60
C TYR A 103 13.84 -2.29 13.58
N THR A 104 14.04 -3.01 14.68
CA THR A 104 13.30 -4.25 14.94
C THR A 104 11.84 -3.95 15.25
N TYR A 105 10.97 -4.97 15.20
CA TYR A 105 9.56 -4.78 15.55
C TYR A 105 9.39 -4.28 16.99
N GLU A 106 10.19 -4.80 17.92
CA GLU A 106 10.14 -4.41 19.33
C GLU A 106 10.53 -2.92 19.51
N GLU A 107 11.59 -2.47 18.82
CA GLU A 107 12.01 -1.07 18.82
C GLU A 107 10.94 -0.15 18.22
N LEU A 108 10.17 -0.61 17.23
CA LEU A 108 9.07 0.17 16.64
C LEU A 108 7.92 0.39 17.62
N GLN A 109 7.77 -0.42 18.66
CA GLN A 109 6.68 -0.30 19.62
C GLN A 109 6.80 0.92 20.55
N GLN A 110 7.91 1.64 20.51
CA GLN A 110 8.02 2.95 21.16
C GLN A 110 7.27 4.07 20.43
N PHE A 111 7.00 3.90 19.14
CA PHE A 111 6.35 4.91 18.30
C PHE A 111 4.83 4.73 18.31
N HIS A 112 4.12 5.86 18.32
CA HIS A 112 2.68 5.92 18.17
C HIS A 112 2.32 6.44 16.77
N LEU A 113 1.16 6.02 16.26
CA LEU A 113 0.61 6.53 15.01
C LEU A 113 -0.16 7.82 15.29
N CYS A 114 0.30 8.92 14.72
CA CYS A 114 -0.23 10.25 14.99
C CYS A 114 -0.27 10.54 16.51
N ASP A 115 -1.23 11.32 16.98
CA ASP A 115 -1.42 11.64 18.40
C ASP A 115 -2.33 10.62 19.12
N SER A 116 -2.31 9.34 18.69
CA SER A 116 -3.16 8.29 19.24
C SER A 116 -2.40 7.30 20.12
N VAL A 117 -3.12 6.33 20.69
CA VAL A 117 -2.53 5.20 21.42
C VAL A 117 -2.13 4.04 20.50
N GLU A 118 -2.55 4.09 19.24
CA GLU A 118 -2.27 3.04 18.25
C GLU A 118 -0.78 2.96 17.92
N LYS A 119 -0.32 1.73 17.69
CA LYS A 119 1.06 1.38 17.35
C LYS A 119 1.12 0.88 15.91
N ILE A 120 2.34 0.77 15.37
CA ILE A 120 2.58 0.13 14.08
C ILE A 120 2.23 -1.36 14.21
N PRO A 121 1.18 -1.87 13.53
CA PRO A 121 0.74 -3.24 13.70
C PRO A 121 1.57 -4.21 12.88
N LYS A 122 1.68 -5.47 13.34
CA LYS A 122 2.11 -6.57 12.47
C LYS A 122 1.04 -6.85 11.43
N PHE A 123 1.46 -7.16 10.22
CA PHE A 123 0.55 -7.61 9.18
C PHE A 123 -0.21 -8.89 9.58
N GLU A 124 0.47 -9.81 10.28
CA GLU A 124 -0.16 -11.02 10.84
C GLU A 124 -1.34 -10.72 11.76
N ASP A 125 -1.25 -9.67 12.60
CA ASP A 125 -2.32 -9.31 13.52
C ASP A 125 -3.53 -8.72 12.78
N VAL A 126 -3.29 -8.01 11.68
CA VAL A 126 -4.38 -7.54 10.79
C VAL A 126 -5.08 -8.73 10.14
N LEU A 127 -4.34 -9.71 9.62
CA LEU A 127 -4.93 -10.92 9.03
C LEU A 127 -5.81 -11.68 10.02
N LYS A 128 -5.34 -11.85 11.27
CA LYS A 128 -6.12 -12.51 12.34
C LYS A 128 -7.39 -11.72 12.72
N MET A 129 -7.40 -10.42 12.51
CA MET A 129 -8.55 -9.58 12.85
C MET A 129 -9.66 -9.68 11.79
N VAL A 130 -9.30 -9.93 10.52
CA VAL A 130 -10.27 -10.03 9.40
C VAL A 130 -10.72 -11.47 9.10
N ASP A 131 -10.10 -12.49 9.74
CA ASP A 131 -10.42 -13.92 9.60
C ASP A 131 -11.64 -14.27 10.47
#